data_7c14ffd01ae2e862cc7c18c486691035
#
_entry.id   7c14ffd01ae2e862cc7c18c486691035
#
_cell.length_a   1.000
_cell.length_b   1.000
_cell.length_c   1.000
_cell.angle_alpha   90.00
_cell.angle_beta   90.00
_cell.angle_gamma   90.00
#
_symmetry.space_group_name_H-M   'P 1'
#
loop_
_entity.id
_entity.type
_entity.pdbx_description
1 polymer ?
#
loop_
_entity_poly.entity_id
_entity_poly.type
_entity_poly.pdbx_seq_one_letter_code
_entity_poly.pdbx_strand_id
1 'polypeptide(L)'
;MRLNRIRNALCASTFAAAGALVAAPAMADSNAYDGLWNVTVVTKSGSCEPTTRSTLVVTDGKVSAGGAAVSGKVGREGLVRVSINGAYANGQLSGKTGSGKWNGSSAGVPCSGRWEASRQ
;
A
#
# COMPACT_ATOMS: atom_id res chain seq x y z
N MET A 1 17.82 38.98 -53.20
CA MET A 1 17.58 38.67 -52.74
C MET A 1 17.10 38.29 -52.00
N ARG A 2 17.05 38.20 -51.87
CA ARG A 2 16.60 37.75 -51.15
C ARG A 2 16.12 37.04 -50.51
N LEU A 3 16.13 36.75 -50.44
CA LEU A 3 15.66 36.02 -49.87
C LEU A 3 15.50 35.37 -49.09
N ASN A 4 15.87 35.44 -49.11
CA ASN A 4 15.74 34.84 -48.23
C ASN A 4 15.36 34.70 -47.34
N ARG A 5 15.58 35.07 -47.59
CA ARG A 5 15.28 34.99 -46.62
C ARG A 5 14.62 34.52 -45.94
N ILE A 6 14.51 34.12 -45.89
CA ILE A 6 13.91 33.68 -45.18
C ILE A 6 13.61 32.98 -44.61
N ARG A 7 13.87 32.87 -44.68
CA ARG A 7 13.59 32.16 -43.97
C ARG A 7 13.44 31.78 -43.02
N ASN A 8 13.74 31.81 -42.97
CA ASN A 8 13.63 31.42 -41.92
C ASN A 8 13.07 31.18 -41.16
N ALA A 9 13.13 31.17 -41.32
CA ALA A 9 12.66 30.95 -40.41
C ALA A 9 12.02 30.49 -39.87
N LEU A 10 12.05 30.09 -39.77
CA LEU A 10 11.46 29.58 -39.08
C LEU A 10 11.25 28.93 -38.36
N CYS A 11 11.55 28.81 -38.36
CA CYS A 11 11.39 28.18 -37.55
C CYS A 11 11.06 27.89 -36.74
N ALA A 12 11.28 27.91 -36.76
CA ALA A 12 11.02 27.60 -35.78
C ALA A 12 10.35 27.38 -35.11
N SER A 13 10.32 27.16 -35.02
CA SER A 13 9.73 26.85 -34.14
C SER A 13 9.25 26.27 -33.62
N THR A 14 9.36 25.92 -33.56
CA THR A 14 8.89 25.27 -32.87
C THR A 14 8.70 24.82 -32.13
N PHE A 15 8.85 24.57 -31.73
CA PHE A 15 8.66 24.02 -30.83
C PHE A 15 8.36 23.70 -30.04
N ALA A 16 8.61 23.55 -30.24
CA ALA A 16 8.52 23.26 -29.41
C ALA A 16 7.86 23.03 -28.73
N ALA A 17 7.71 22.67 -28.50
CA ALA A 17 7.15 22.38 -27.74
C ALA A 17 6.91 21.76 -27.12
N ALA A 18 7.10 21.38 -26.88
CA ALA A 18 6.95 20.86 -26.22
C ALA A 18 6.71 20.40 -25.44
N GLY A 19 6.79 20.11 -25.26
CA GLY A 19 6.62 19.55 -24.44
C GLY A 19 6.33 19.49 -23.55
N ALA A 20 6.23 19.33 -23.20
CA ALA A 20 6.03 19.23 -22.25
C ALA A 20 5.37 18.65 -21.68
N LEU A 21 5.32 18.15 -21.37
CA LEU A 21 4.82 17.52 -20.79
C LEU A 21 4.71 17.13 -19.91
N VAL A 22 4.63 16.80 -19.47
CA VAL A 22 4.51 16.53 -18.70
C VAL A 22 4.24 16.01 -17.98
N ALA A 23 4.31 15.65 -17.56
CA ALA A 23 4.50 15.08 -16.81
C ALA A 23 3.71 14.91 -15.85
N ALA A 24 3.22 14.12 -15.77
CA ALA A 24 2.44 13.76 -14.94
C ALA A 24 2.89 13.34 -13.82
N PRO A 25 2.65 13.75 -12.89
CA PRO A 25 3.05 13.39 -11.77
C PRO A 25 2.52 12.26 -11.36
N ALA A 26 3.24 11.53 -11.26
CA ALA A 26 2.95 10.49 -10.77
C ALA A 26 2.45 10.67 -9.50
N MET A 27 1.40 10.60 -9.26
CA MET A 27 0.94 10.63 -8.14
C MET A 27 1.13 9.50 -7.52
N ALA A 28 1.75 9.56 -6.58
CA ALA A 28 1.92 8.50 -5.84
C ALA A 28 0.68 7.93 -5.53
N ASP A 29 0.64 6.79 -5.65
CA ASP A 29 -0.51 6.21 -5.59
C ASP A 29 -0.78 5.75 -4.24
N SER A 30 -1.55 6.44 -3.49
CA SER A 30 -1.95 5.97 -2.17
C SER A 30 -2.88 4.77 -2.27
N ASN A 31 -3.27 4.37 -3.49
CA ASN A 31 -4.17 3.27 -3.67
C ASN A 31 -3.47 2.02 -4.19
N ALA A 32 -2.16 2.01 -4.17
CA ALA A 32 -1.41 0.90 -4.75
C ALA A 32 -1.75 -0.45 -4.15
N TYR A 33 -2.18 -0.47 -2.90
CA TYR A 33 -2.46 -1.72 -2.21
C TYR A 33 -3.93 -1.90 -1.87
N ASP A 34 -4.79 -1.09 -2.46
CA ASP A 34 -6.22 -1.22 -2.20
C ASP A 34 -6.75 -2.55 -2.70
N GLY A 35 -7.75 -3.05 -2.04
CA GLY A 35 -8.39 -4.29 -2.42
C GLY A 35 -8.66 -5.18 -1.24
N LEU A 36 -9.02 -6.43 -1.52
CA LEU A 36 -9.28 -7.42 -0.50
C LEU A 36 -8.03 -8.25 -0.28
N TRP A 37 -7.67 -8.40 0.97
CA TRP A 37 -6.48 -9.15 1.36
C TRP A 37 -6.83 -10.31 2.26
N ASN A 38 -6.37 -11.49 1.92
CA ASN A 38 -6.52 -12.66 2.77
C ASN A 38 -5.31 -12.70 3.68
N VAL A 39 -5.54 -12.72 4.97
CA VAL A 39 -4.48 -12.65 5.97
C VAL A 39 -4.49 -13.89 6.82
N THR A 40 -3.34 -14.50 6.98
CA THR A 40 -3.15 -15.64 7.87
C THR A 40 -2.23 -15.18 9.00
N VAL A 41 -2.71 -15.34 10.22
CA VAL A 41 -1.99 -14.95 11.43
C VAL A 41 -1.54 -16.22 12.12
N VAL A 42 -0.25 -16.29 12.42
CA VAL A 42 0.33 -17.46 13.06
C VAL A 42 0.89 -17.05 14.42
N THR A 43 0.49 -17.77 15.46
CA THR A 43 0.97 -17.52 16.81
C THR A 43 2.24 -18.34 17.03
N LYS A 44 3.29 -17.64 17.42
CA LYS A 44 4.57 -18.28 17.71
C LYS A 44 4.83 -18.36 19.21
N SER A 45 4.22 -17.49 19.98
CA SER A 45 4.43 -17.43 21.40
C SER A 45 3.12 -17.05 22.07
N GLY A 46 2.81 -17.68 23.17
CA GLY A 46 1.57 -17.43 23.91
C GLY A 46 0.47 -18.41 23.57
N SER A 47 -0.68 -18.21 24.17
CA SER A 47 -1.78 -19.17 24.07
C SER A 47 -2.89 -18.73 23.14
N CYS A 48 -2.65 -17.74 22.27
CA CYS A 48 -3.64 -17.36 21.29
C CYS A 48 -3.79 -18.47 20.25
N GLU A 49 -4.88 -18.41 19.48
CA GLU A 49 -5.11 -19.42 18.45
C GLU A 49 -3.88 -19.60 17.59
N PRO A 50 -3.47 -20.84 17.33
CA PRO A 50 -2.26 -21.10 16.55
C PRO A 50 -2.28 -20.49 15.17
N THR A 51 -3.41 -20.53 14.50
CA THR A 51 -3.56 -19.98 13.17
C THR A 51 -4.95 -19.40 13.01
N THR A 52 -5.03 -18.19 12.51
CA THR A 52 -6.30 -17.53 12.27
C THR A 52 -6.27 -16.92 10.88
N ARG A 53 -7.38 -16.98 10.18
CA ARG A 53 -7.49 -16.37 8.87
C ARG A 53 -8.58 -15.33 8.88
N SER A 54 -8.34 -14.25 8.17
CA SER A 54 -9.36 -13.22 8.04
C SER A 54 -9.16 -12.47 6.74
N THR A 55 -10.17 -11.70 6.37
CA THR A 55 -10.11 -10.88 5.19
C THR A 55 -10.15 -9.43 5.62
N LEU A 56 -9.21 -8.67 5.14
CA LEU A 56 -9.16 -7.23 5.39
C LEU A 56 -9.34 -6.48 4.10
N VAL A 57 -9.88 -5.28 4.21
CA VAL A 57 -10.10 -4.41 3.06
C VAL A 57 -9.20 -3.22 3.20
N VAL A 58 -8.50 -2.87 2.14
CA VAL A 58 -7.70 -1.66 2.10
C VAL A 58 -8.36 -0.71 1.11
N THR A 59 -8.69 0.48 1.56
CA THR A 59 -9.31 1.51 0.74
C THR A 59 -8.60 2.83 1.00
N ASP A 60 -8.02 3.39 -0.05
CA ASP A 60 -7.24 4.63 0.07
C ASP A 60 -6.18 4.50 1.16
N GLY A 61 -5.57 3.33 1.23
CA GLY A 61 -4.53 3.07 2.21
C GLY A 61 -5.02 2.83 3.62
N LYS A 62 -6.33 2.77 3.84
CA LYS A 62 -6.87 2.51 5.18
C LYS A 62 -7.36 1.09 5.28
N VAL A 63 -7.07 0.46 6.40
CA VAL A 63 -7.42 -0.94 6.62
C VAL A 63 -8.71 -1.03 7.42
N SER A 64 -9.60 -1.88 6.99
CA SER A 64 -10.85 -2.12 7.71
C SER A 64 -11.27 -3.58 7.56
N ALA A 65 -12.19 -4.01 8.40
CA ALA A 65 -12.79 -5.34 8.31
C ALA A 65 -14.20 -5.23 8.86
N GLY A 66 -15.12 -5.93 8.23
CA GLY A 66 -16.50 -5.91 8.68
C GLY A 66 -16.63 -6.50 10.06
N GLY A 67 -17.29 -5.83 10.95
CA GLY A 67 -17.60 -6.37 12.26
C GLY A 67 -16.46 -6.41 13.26
N ALA A 68 -15.27 -5.95 12.91
CA ALA A 68 -14.16 -5.97 13.83
C ALA A 68 -13.66 -4.56 14.09
N ALA A 69 -13.08 -4.35 15.27
CA ALA A 69 -12.50 -3.07 15.61
C ALA A 69 -11.09 -3.02 15.00
N VAL A 70 -11.03 -2.61 13.77
CA VAL A 70 -9.77 -2.56 13.01
C VAL A 70 -9.49 -1.12 12.61
N SER A 71 -8.29 -0.68 12.85
CA SER A 71 -7.84 0.60 12.33
C SER A 71 -6.39 0.44 11.90
N GLY A 72 -6.02 1.06 10.80
CA GLY A 72 -4.65 0.96 10.35
C GLY A 72 -4.46 1.57 9.00
N LYS A 73 -3.22 1.57 8.58
CA LYS A 73 -2.84 2.20 7.32
C LYS A 73 -1.80 1.39 6.59
N VAL A 74 -1.86 1.47 5.28
CA VAL A 74 -0.82 0.95 4.41
C VAL A 74 -0.24 2.16 3.69
N GLY A 75 1.03 2.39 3.87
CA GLY A 75 1.71 3.50 3.22
C GLY A 75 1.93 3.22 1.74
N ARG A 76 2.34 4.23 1.01
CA ARG A 76 2.57 4.10 -0.42
C ARG A 76 3.61 3.07 -0.76
N GLU A 77 4.54 2.87 0.12
CA GLU A 77 5.61 1.90 -0.10
C GLU A 77 5.29 0.54 0.48
N GLY A 78 4.05 0.36 0.94
CA GLY A 78 3.61 -0.93 1.46
C GLY A 78 3.82 -1.14 2.94
N LEU A 79 4.26 -0.13 3.68
CA LEU A 79 4.46 -0.29 5.10
C LEU A 79 3.12 -0.38 5.81
N VAL A 80 2.92 -1.42 6.58
CA VAL A 80 1.65 -1.73 7.24
C VAL A 80 1.73 -1.49 8.73
N ARG A 81 0.73 -0.81 9.26
CA ARG A 81 0.54 -0.66 10.70
C ARG A 81 -0.94 -0.78 10.98
N VAL A 82 -1.33 -1.77 11.74
CA VAL A 82 -2.73 -2.09 11.97
C VAL A 82 -2.96 -2.45 13.43
N SER A 83 -4.10 -2.03 13.95
CA SER A 83 -4.57 -2.46 15.25
C SER A 83 -5.87 -3.21 15.04
N ILE A 84 -5.97 -4.43 15.56
CA ILE A 84 -7.15 -5.26 15.41
C ILE A 84 -7.53 -5.78 16.79
N ASN A 85 -8.67 -5.31 17.31
CA ASN A 85 -9.18 -5.77 18.61
C ASN A 85 -8.11 -5.73 19.70
N GLY A 86 -7.26 -4.71 19.69
CA GLY A 86 -6.24 -4.57 20.73
C GLY A 86 -4.90 -5.21 20.39
N ALA A 87 -4.83 -6.02 19.35
CA ALA A 87 -3.56 -6.56 18.88
C ALA A 87 -2.97 -5.59 17.87
N TYR A 88 -1.66 -5.60 17.74
CA TYR A 88 -0.96 -4.73 16.81
C TYR A 88 -0.18 -5.55 15.81
N ALA A 89 -0.22 -5.14 14.57
CA ALA A 89 0.54 -5.79 13.52
C ALA A 89 1.28 -4.75 12.69
N ASN A 90 2.45 -5.10 12.21
CA ASN A 90 3.18 -4.25 11.32
C ASN A 90 3.94 -5.13 10.35
N GLY A 91 4.29 -4.58 9.23
CA GLY A 91 5.00 -5.34 8.21
C GLY A 91 5.05 -4.61 6.90
N GLN A 92 5.17 -5.38 5.84
CA GLN A 92 5.43 -4.84 4.53
C GLN A 92 4.62 -5.58 3.48
N LEU A 93 3.96 -4.83 2.61
CA LEU A 93 3.33 -5.38 1.42
C LEU A 93 4.25 -5.11 0.22
N SER A 94 4.24 -6.03 -0.72
CA SER A 94 5.00 -5.88 -1.93
C SER A 94 4.22 -6.58 -3.04
N GLY A 95 3.75 -5.84 -4.02
CA GLY A 95 2.91 -6.40 -5.06
C GLY A 95 1.61 -6.95 -4.48
N LYS A 96 1.40 -8.24 -4.61
CA LYS A 96 0.16 -8.87 -4.16
C LYS A 96 0.35 -9.70 -2.89
N THR A 97 1.48 -9.58 -2.23
CA THR A 97 1.74 -10.35 -1.01
C THR A 97 2.27 -9.44 0.07
N GLY A 98 2.31 -9.94 1.28
CA GLY A 98 2.87 -9.21 2.39
C GLY A 98 3.11 -10.09 3.57
N SER A 99 3.85 -9.58 4.53
CA SER A 99 4.14 -10.31 5.74
C SER A 99 4.61 -9.36 6.82
N GLY A 100 4.62 -9.83 8.03
CA GLY A 100 5.07 -9.02 9.14
C GLY A 100 4.91 -9.75 10.44
N LYS A 101 4.90 -8.98 11.52
CA LYS A 101 4.81 -9.48 12.87
C LYS A 101 3.61 -8.88 13.56
N TRP A 102 3.14 -9.57 14.59
CA TRP A 102 2.03 -9.06 15.37
C TRP A 102 2.26 -9.42 16.84
N ASN A 103 1.57 -8.70 17.71
CA ASN A 103 1.54 -9.02 19.11
C ASN A 103 0.18 -8.64 19.68
N GLY A 104 -0.23 -9.34 20.68
CA GLY A 104 -1.52 -9.13 21.32
C GLY A 104 -1.56 -9.89 22.63
N SER A 105 -2.77 -10.29 23.06
CA SER A 105 -2.88 -11.05 24.29
C SER A 105 -4.15 -11.88 24.25
N SER A 106 -4.19 -12.90 25.10
CA SER A 106 -5.37 -13.69 25.33
C SER A 106 -5.52 -13.79 26.84
N ALA A 107 -6.65 -13.32 27.36
CA ALA A 107 -6.91 -13.32 28.80
C ALA A 107 -5.76 -12.71 29.59
N GLY A 108 -5.17 -11.64 29.07
CA GLY A 108 -4.08 -10.95 29.74
C GLY A 108 -2.70 -11.57 29.52
N VAL A 109 -2.60 -12.69 28.84
CA VAL A 109 -1.34 -13.35 28.56
C VAL A 109 -0.82 -12.93 27.20
N PRO A 110 0.40 -12.41 27.10
CA PRO A 110 0.93 -11.95 25.83
C PRO A 110 1.05 -13.04 24.78
N CYS A 111 0.73 -12.69 23.55
CA CYS A 111 0.92 -13.55 22.39
C CYS A 111 1.65 -12.77 21.32
N SER A 112 2.39 -13.47 20.50
CA SER A 112 3.04 -12.83 19.37
C SER A 112 3.29 -13.85 18.27
N GLY A 113 3.59 -13.35 17.10
CA GLY A 113 3.87 -14.23 15.98
C GLY A 113 4.06 -13.43 14.71
N ARG A 114 3.67 -14.03 13.61
CA ARG A 114 3.81 -13.40 12.30
C ARG A 114 2.52 -13.50 11.53
N TRP A 115 2.43 -12.76 10.48
CA TRP A 115 1.29 -12.84 9.57
C TRP A 115 1.78 -12.83 8.13
N GLU A 116 0.94 -13.36 7.27
CA GLU A 116 1.17 -13.33 5.85
C GLU A 116 -0.12 -12.93 5.18
N ALA A 117 -0.02 -12.26 4.05
CA ALA A 117 -1.20 -11.79 3.35
C ALA A 117 -1.04 -11.94 1.85
N SER A 118 -2.16 -12.11 1.17
CA SER A 118 -2.20 -12.11 -0.27
C SER A 118 -3.43 -11.36 -0.73
N ARG A 119 -3.31 -10.59 -1.80
CA ARG A 119 -4.43 -9.83 -2.32
C ARG A 119 -5.22 -10.71 -3.28
N GLN A 120 -6.53 -10.65 -3.15
CA GLN A 120 -7.41 -11.41 -4.05
C GLN A 120 -7.42 -10.82 -5.46
#